data_7970879cace4fd1d736aad6474a95b49
#
_entry.id   7970879cace4fd1d736aad6474a95b49
#
_cell.length_a   1.000
_cell.length_b   1.000
_cell.length_c   1.000
_cell.angle_alpha   90.00
_cell.angle_beta   90.00
_cell.angle_gamma   90.00
#
_symmetry.space_group_name_H-M   'P 1'
#
loop_
_entity.id
_entity.type
_entity.pdbx_description
1 polymer ?
#
loop_
_entity_poly.entity_id
_entity_poly.type
_entity_poly.pdbx_seq_one_letter_code
_entity_poly.pdbx_strand_id
1 'polypeptide(L)'
;DSSENLGIINIIPSGNMGSISKHAYQDVTSSGESFTINVPESRSGSITSSFQWLGTSFDPSVELTTPNGQTIQLTFSGSQDDGAGISIWSGLTETQRGNERLDLYIYGPNGILQQGEYELEFTSNSPITEVHGWMRGPWGHWSEGIRFLSPSPSNQYTTCFPGTSDWAIVVAGYQSPDWSAPFYYPYSGQGPRIDGHRTV
;
A
#
# COMPACT_ATOMS: atom_id res chain seq x y z
N ASP A 1 -16.15 -6.59 -17.18
CA ASP A 1 -14.94 -6.66 -18.02
C ASP A 1 -15.34 -6.95 -19.46
N SER A 2 -15.00 -6.05 -20.41
CA SER A 2 -15.38 -6.21 -21.82
C SER A 2 -14.68 -7.38 -22.52
N SER A 3 -13.57 -7.85 -21.98
CA SER A 3 -12.81 -8.99 -22.52
C SER A 3 -13.46 -10.34 -22.23
N GLU A 4 -14.22 -10.46 -21.15
CA GLU A 4 -14.92 -11.67 -20.78
C GLU A 4 -15.90 -12.16 -21.86
N ASN A 5 -16.66 -11.23 -22.42
CA ASN A 5 -17.66 -11.51 -23.44
C ASN A 5 -17.07 -11.79 -24.82
N LEU A 6 -15.77 -11.52 -25.02
CA LEU A 6 -15.06 -11.69 -26.27
C LEU A 6 -14.18 -12.95 -26.32
N GLY A 7 -14.07 -13.69 -25.22
CA GLY A 7 -13.18 -14.84 -25.10
C GLY A 7 -11.70 -14.49 -25.22
N ILE A 8 -11.32 -13.27 -24.86
CA ILE A 8 -9.93 -12.81 -24.92
C ILE A 8 -9.21 -13.27 -23.64
N ILE A 9 -8.11 -13.96 -23.80
CA ILE A 9 -7.22 -14.32 -22.70
C ILE A 9 -6.28 -13.14 -22.43
N ASN A 10 -6.34 -12.60 -21.21
CA ASN A 10 -5.42 -11.56 -20.76
C ASN A 10 -4.25 -12.21 -20.01
N ILE A 11 -3.03 -12.03 -20.53
CA ILE A 11 -1.80 -12.44 -19.87
C ILE A 11 -1.11 -11.18 -19.35
N ILE A 12 -0.90 -11.10 -18.06
CA ILE A 12 -0.51 -9.86 -17.38
C ILE A 12 0.67 -10.13 -16.43
N PRO A 13 1.69 -9.28 -16.40
CA PRO A 13 2.77 -9.45 -15.43
C PRO A 13 2.28 -9.21 -14.00
N SER A 14 2.84 -9.94 -13.03
CA SER A 14 2.56 -9.78 -11.60
C SER A 14 3.04 -8.43 -11.04
N GLY A 15 3.86 -7.70 -11.79
CA GLY A 15 4.53 -6.49 -11.33
C GLY A 15 5.90 -6.79 -10.71
N ASN A 16 6.51 -5.79 -10.14
CA ASN A 16 7.89 -5.85 -9.63
C ASN A 16 8.05 -5.25 -8.22
N MET A 17 7.03 -5.40 -7.37
CA MET A 17 7.00 -4.87 -6.01
C MET A 17 7.34 -5.92 -4.93
N GLY A 18 7.80 -7.11 -5.31
CA GLY A 18 7.92 -8.26 -4.42
C GLY A 18 8.94 -8.13 -3.28
N SER A 19 10.00 -7.32 -3.41
CA SER A 19 11.06 -7.28 -2.38
C SER A 19 11.48 -5.87 -1.98
N ILE A 20 10.59 -4.90 -2.05
CA ILE A 20 10.94 -3.49 -1.90
C ILE A 20 10.28 -2.78 -0.71
N SER A 21 9.76 -3.54 0.24
CA SER A 21 9.13 -2.99 1.46
C SER A 21 8.01 -1.98 1.19
N LYS A 22 7.22 -2.25 0.14
CA LYS A 22 6.13 -1.39 -0.30
C LYS A 22 4.76 -1.89 0.13
N HIS A 23 4.69 -3.04 0.75
CA HIS A 23 3.50 -3.60 1.36
C HIS A 23 3.79 -4.00 2.80
N ALA A 24 2.83 -3.73 3.67
CA ALA A 24 2.79 -4.19 5.06
C ALA A 24 1.34 -4.47 5.45
N TYR A 25 1.14 -5.33 6.42
CA TYR A 25 -0.21 -5.61 6.94
C TYR A 25 -0.15 -5.99 8.42
N GLN A 26 -1.24 -5.73 9.11
CA GLN A 26 -1.44 -6.11 10.52
C GLN A 26 -2.91 -6.10 10.90
N ASP A 27 -3.21 -6.80 12.00
CA ASP A 27 -4.52 -6.76 12.62
C ASP A 27 -4.67 -5.48 13.44
N VAL A 28 -5.68 -4.68 13.11
CA VAL A 28 -6.03 -3.47 13.85
C VAL A 28 -7.07 -3.80 14.90
N THR A 29 -6.81 -3.36 16.12
CA THR A 29 -7.64 -3.55 17.30
C THR A 29 -8.10 -2.20 17.88
N SER A 30 -8.90 -2.24 18.94
CA SER A 30 -9.30 -1.02 19.66
C SER A 30 -8.16 -0.37 20.46
N SER A 31 -7.06 -1.07 20.68
CA SER A 31 -5.88 -0.50 21.35
C SER A 31 -5.00 0.36 20.44
N GLY A 32 -5.27 0.35 19.14
CA GLY A 32 -4.47 1.05 18.13
C GLY A 32 -3.30 0.23 17.62
N GLU A 33 -3.03 0.35 16.33
CA GLU A 33 -1.89 -0.27 15.66
C GLU A 33 -1.30 0.69 14.62
N SER A 34 0.02 0.76 14.55
CA SER A 34 0.70 1.77 13.73
C SER A 34 1.38 1.20 12.50
N PHE A 35 1.24 1.93 11.39
CA PHE A 35 2.07 1.77 10.19
C PHE A 35 3.10 2.90 10.16
N THR A 36 4.37 2.55 10.23
CA THR A 36 5.47 3.52 10.15
C THR A 36 6.04 3.54 8.74
N ILE A 37 6.06 4.72 8.15
CA ILE A 37 6.62 5.00 6.82
C ILE A 37 7.89 5.81 6.98
N ASN A 38 9.00 5.32 6.44
CA ASN A 38 10.28 6.02 6.47
C ASN A 38 10.54 6.80 5.19
N VAL A 39 10.88 8.06 5.34
CA VAL A 39 11.46 8.92 4.30
C VAL A 39 12.95 9.05 4.59
N PRO A 40 13.83 8.36 3.86
CA PRO A 40 15.25 8.24 4.23
C PRO A 40 16.04 9.54 4.09
N GLU A 41 15.58 10.45 3.24
CA GLU A 41 16.15 11.78 3.04
C GLU A 41 15.07 12.76 2.60
N SER A 42 15.26 14.05 2.89
CA SER A 42 14.35 15.08 2.41
C SER A 42 14.41 15.17 0.89
N ARG A 43 13.25 15.12 0.24
CA ARG A 43 13.17 15.04 -1.23
C ARG A 43 11.91 15.68 -1.78
N SER A 44 12.00 16.13 -3.02
CA SER A 44 10.81 16.51 -3.80
C SER A 44 9.92 15.30 -4.02
N GLY A 45 8.61 15.48 -3.84
CA GLY A 45 7.60 14.46 -4.08
C GLY A 45 6.57 14.34 -2.96
N SER A 46 5.91 13.19 -2.93
CA SER A 46 4.86 12.88 -1.97
C SER A 46 4.98 11.45 -1.46
N ILE A 47 4.49 11.20 -0.25
CA ILE A 47 4.08 9.86 0.14
C ILE A 47 2.73 9.62 -0.51
N THR A 48 2.62 8.53 -1.24
CA THR A 48 1.35 8.06 -1.80
C THR A 48 1.14 6.64 -1.33
N SER A 49 0.10 6.41 -0.56
CA SER A 49 -0.22 5.10 -0.01
C SER A 49 -1.71 4.79 -0.13
N SER A 50 -2.03 3.51 -0.12
CA SER A 50 -3.40 3.02 -0.02
C SER A 50 -3.46 1.97 1.06
N PHE A 51 -4.45 2.09 1.92
CA PHE A 51 -4.76 1.09 2.94
C PHE A 51 -6.09 0.45 2.60
N GLN A 52 -6.19 -0.85 2.71
CA GLN A 52 -7.40 -1.58 2.34
C GLN A 52 -7.68 -2.70 3.34
N TRP A 53 -8.96 -2.96 3.56
CA TRP A 53 -9.46 -4.04 4.41
C TRP A 53 -10.70 -4.68 3.77
N LEU A 54 -11.05 -5.87 4.23
CA LEU A 54 -12.20 -6.60 3.72
C LEU A 54 -13.50 -6.08 4.32
N GLY A 55 -14.50 -5.87 3.46
CA GLY A 55 -15.84 -5.43 3.85
C GLY A 55 -15.91 -3.94 4.21
N THR A 56 -17.06 -3.54 4.73
CA THR A 56 -17.41 -2.15 5.05
C THR A 56 -17.79 -1.97 6.53
N SER A 57 -17.53 -2.97 7.36
CA SER A 57 -17.88 -2.94 8.80
C SER A 57 -16.78 -2.36 9.69
N PHE A 58 -15.59 -2.16 9.16
CA PHE A 58 -14.49 -1.52 9.87
C PHE A 58 -14.64 -0.01 9.76
N ASP A 59 -14.75 0.67 10.88
CA ASP A 59 -14.87 2.12 10.98
C ASP A 59 -13.60 2.65 11.66
N PRO A 60 -12.52 2.89 10.90
CA PRO A 60 -11.25 3.31 11.48
C PRO A 60 -11.25 4.78 11.86
N SER A 61 -10.61 5.08 12.96
CA SER A 61 -10.05 6.38 13.25
C SER A 61 -8.56 6.32 12.92
N VAL A 62 -8.05 7.26 12.14
CA VAL A 62 -6.64 7.26 11.72
C VAL A 62 -5.98 8.57 12.09
N GLU A 63 -4.90 8.48 12.83
CA GLU A 63 -4.08 9.60 13.24
C GLU A 63 -2.72 9.53 12.55
N LEU A 64 -2.28 10.63 11.95
CA LEU A 64 -0.96 10.76 11.35
C LEU A 64 -0.04 11.59 12.24
N THR A 65 1.07 11.03 12.67
CA THR A 65 2.18 11.75 13.30
C THR A 65 3.29 11.98 12.28
N THR A 66 3.71 13.22 12.14
CA THR A 66 4.75 13.65 11.19
C THR A 66 6.13 13.69 11.85
N PRO A 67 7.26 13.72 11.10
CA PRO A 67 8.60 13.73 11.68
C PRO A 67 8.91 14.91 12.61
N ASN A 68 8.17 16.01 12.50
CA ASN A 68 8.29 17.15 13.41
C ASN A 68 7.43 17.02 14.68
N GLY A 69 6.78 15.85 14.89
CA GLY A 69 5.97 15.56 16.05
C GLY A 69 4.57 16.17 16.04
N GLN A 70 4.11 16.67 14.91
CA GLN A 70 2.72 17.10 14.76
C GLN A 70 1.82 15.89 14.52
N THR A 71 0.68 15.90 15.20
CA THR A 71 -0.32 14.84 15.11
C THR A 71 -1.60 15.39 14.51
N ILE A 72 -2.16 14.67 13.54
CA ILE A 72 -3.31 15.10 12.76
C ILE A 72 -4.31 13.96 12.66
N GLN A 73 -5.52 14.19 13.13
CA GLN A 73 -6.63 13.26 12.91
C GLN A 73 -7.10 13.35 11.45
N LEU A 74 -7.09 12.26 10.70
CA LEU A 74 -7.55 12.23 9.31
C LEU A 74 -9.07 12.26 9.22
N THR A 75 -9.60 13.09 8.33
CA THR A 75 -11.06 13.27 8.14
C THR A 75 -11.63 12.43 7.00
N PHE A 76 -10.80 11.80 6.18
CA PHE A 76 -11.14 10.98 4.99
C PHE A 76 -11.93 11.71 3.89
N SER A 77 -12.02 13.02 3.95
CA SER A 77 -12.89 13.81 3.07
C SER A 77 -12.18 15.00 2.42
N GLY A 78 -10.91 14.85 2.06
CA GLY A 78 -10.20 15.89 1.34
C GLY A 78 -8.87 16.31 1.95
N SER A 79 -8.53 17.59 1.80
CA SER A 79 -7.24 18.14 2.19
C SER A 79 -7.25 18.68 3.62
N GLN A 80 -6.17 18.41 4.33
CA GLN A 80 -5.85 18.93 5.67
C GLN A 80 -4.43 19.46 5.66
N ASP A 81 -4.07 20.26 6.65
CA ASP A 81 -2.71 20.81 6.84
C ASP A 81 -2.29 20.60 8.29
N ASP A 82 -1.01 20.31 8.52
CA ASP A 82 -0.47 20.09 9.86
C ASP A 82 -0.17 21.39 10.62
N GLY A 83 -0.43 22.56 10.00
CA GLY A 83 -0.06 23.86 10.55
C GLY A 83 1.42 24.21 10.40
N ALA A 84 2.27 23.29 9.96
CA ALA A 84 3.68 23.48 9.67
C ALA A 84 4.01 23.39 8.15
N GLY A 85 2.96 23.27 7.33
CA GLY A 85 3.03 23.27 5.87
C GLY A 85 3.10 21.89 5.23
N ILE A 86 2.85 20.82 5.98
CA ILE A 86 2.60 19.51 5.41
C ILE A 86 1.12 19.45 5.02
N SER A 87 0.86 19.24 3.74
CA SER A 87 -0.48 19.08 3.23
C SER A 87 -0.82 17.60 3.06
N ILE A 88 -1.97 17.20 3.57
CA ILE A 88 -2.44 15.82 3.55
C ILE A 88 -3.77 15.78 2.81
N TRP A 89 -3.87 14.89 1.84
CA TRP A 89 -5.16 14.54 1.25
C TRP A 89 -5.49 13.10 1.63
N SER A 90 -6.69 12.86 2.13
CA SER A 90 -7.18 11.54 2.47
C SER A 90 -8.59 11.33 1.95
N GLY A 91 -8.87 10.14 1.43
CA GLY A 91 -10.17 9.78 0.91
C GLY A 91 -10.48 8.30 1.13
N LEU A 92 -11.65 8.04 1.74
CA LEU A 92 -12.17 6.70 1.91
C LEU A 92 -13.12 6.37 0.77
N THR A 93 -12.94 5.22 0.14
CA THR A 93 -13.76 4.77 -0.99
C THR A 93 -14.05 3.29 -0.88
N GLU A 94 -15.23 2.88 -1.32
CA GLU A 94 -15.54 1.47 -1.52
C GLU A 94 -15.03 1.01 -2.90
N THR A 95 -14.38 -0.15 -2.92
CA THR A 95 -13.93 -0.78 -4.16
C THR A 95 -15.08 -1.52 -4.84
N GLN A 96 -14.96 -1.84 -6.12
CA GLN A 96 -15.97 -2.63 -6.85
C GLN A 96 -16.22 -4.02 -6.25
N ARG A 97 -15.37 -4.49 -5.35
CA ARG A 97 -15.49 -5.78 -4.65
C ARG A 97 -16.08 -5.66 -3.24
N GLY A 98 -16.57 -4.49 -2.87
CA GLY A 98 -17.15 -4.26 -1.55
C GLY A 98 -16.12 -4.17 -0.41
N ASN A 99 -14.85 -3.93 -0.73
CA ASN A 99 -13.82 -3.65 0.26
C ASN A 99 -13.65 -2.13 0.39
N GLU A 100 -13.30 -1.67 1.57
CA GLU A 100 -12.97 -0.26 1.76
C GLU A 100 -11.49 0.00 1.54
N ARG A 101 -11.21 1.19 1.03
CA ARG A 101 -9.85 1.66 0.73
C ARG A 101 -9.69 3.12 1.14
N LEU A 102 -8.70 3.37 1.98
CA LEU A 102 -8.21 4.70 2.30
C LEU A 102 -7.02 5.02 1.39
N ASP A 103 -7.18 6.02 0.52
CA ASP A 103 -6.07 6.59 -0.23
C ASP A 103 -5.52 7.80 0.52
N LEU A 104 -4.20 7.90 0.59
CA LEU A 104 -3.48 8.93 1.35
C LEU A 104 -2.36 9.52 0.50
N TYR A 105 -2.32 10.85 0.46
CA TYR A 105 -1.27 11.63 -0.18
C TYR A 105 -0.73 12.64 0.82
N ILE A 106 0.59 12.60 1.09
CA ILE A 106 1.25 13.52 2.00
C ILE A 106 2.28 14.31 1.20
N TYR A 107 2.18 15.63 1.24
CA TYR A 107 3.09 16.57 0.58
C TYR A 107 3.79 17.41 1.64
N GLY A 108 5.10 17.51 1.54
CA GLY A 108 5.87 18.40 2.40
C GLY A 108 5.77 19.88 1.97
N PRO A 109 6.24 20.82 2.81
CA PRO A 109 6.31 22.23 2.50
C PRO A 109 7.03 22.46 1.17
N ASN A 110 6.44 23.30 0.31
CA ASN A 110 6.95 23.56 -1.04
C ASN A 110 7.20 22.31 -1.90
N GLY A 111 6.45 21.22 -1.64
CA GLY A 111 6.60 19.96 -2.35
C GLY A 111 7.83 19.14 -1.95
N ILE A 112 8.47 19.45 -0.83
CA ILE A 112 9.62 18.71 -0.31
C ILE A 112 9.19 17.92 0.94
N LEU A 113 9.21 16.59 0.84
CA LEU A 113 9.00 15.72 1.99
C LEU A 113 10.14 15.85 2.98
N GLN A 114 9.79 15.97 4.25
CA GLN A 114 10.75 15.96 5.34
C GLN A 114 11.28 14.54 5.57
N GLN A 115 12.58 14.41 5.79
CA GLN A 115 13.22 13.18 6.23
C GLN A 115 12.68 12.77 7.61
N GLY A 116 12.46 11.47 7.81
CA GLY A 116 12.07 10.91 9.08
C GLY A 116 10.91 9.91 8.95
N GLU A 117 10.30 9.62 10.08
CA GLU A 117 9.23 8.65 10.18
C GLU A 117 7.88 9.36 10.22
N TYR A 118 6.96 8.86 9.41
CA TYR A 118 5.54 9.21 9.41
C TYR A 118 4.80 8.01 9.98
N GLU A 119 4.09 8.20 11.08
CA GLU A 119 3.35 7.15 11.76
C GLU A 119 1.86 7.33 11.53
N LEU A 120 1.20 6.28 11.07
CA LEU A 120 -0.24 6.20 10.89
C LEU A 120 -0.80 5.22 11.90
N GLU A 121 -1.39 5.73 12.95
CA GLU A 121 -2.08 4.91 13.97
C GLU A 121 -3.53 4.70 13.55
N PHE A 122 -3.90 3.44 13.38
CA PHE A 122 -5.27 3.02 13.14
C PHE A 122 -5.87 2.50 14.44
N THR A 123 -7.02 3.03 14.81
CA THR A 123 -7.86 2.48 15.90
C THR A 123 -9.25 2.18 15.37
N SER A 124 -9.96 1.25 15.99
CA SER A 124 -11.34 0.96 15.62
C SER A 124 -12.13 0.41 16.80
N ASN A 125 -13.39 0.78 16.89
CA ASN A 125 -14.34 0.16 17.81
C ASN A 125 -14.97 -1.12 17.25
N SER A 126 -14.62 -1.48 16.01
CA SER A 126 -15.07 -2.69 15.32
C SER A 126 -14.27 -3.93 15.76
N PRO A 127 -14.71 -5.14 15.39
CA PRO A 127 -13.89 -6.34 15.56
C PRO A 127 -12.52 -6.21 14.91
N ILE A 128 -11.57 -7.03 15.36
CA ILE A 128 -10.21 -7.10 14.78
C ILE A 128 -10.32 -7.24 13.26
N THR A 129 -9.62 -6.37 12.57
CA THR A 129 -9.63 -6.32 11.10
C THR A 129 -8.20 -6.25 10.59
N GLU A 130 -7.85 -7.15 9.67
CA GLU A 130 -6.57 -7.09 8.98
C GLU A 130 -6.58 -5.92 7.99
N VAL A 131 -5.65 -5.00 8.18
CA VAL A 131 -5.44 -3.83 7.32
C VAL A 131 -4.16 -4.01 6.53
N HIS A 132 -4.26 -3.88 5.22
CA HIS A 132 -3.14 -3.92 4.29
C HIS A 132 -2.79 -2.54 3.79
N GLY A 133 -1.53 -2.17 3.86
CA GLY A 133 -0.99 -0.92 3.34
C GLY A 133 -0.07 -1.13 2.14
N TRP A 134 -0.25 -0.37 1.07
CA TRP A 134 0.65 -0.34 -0.08
C TRP A 134 1.19 1.06 -0.28
N MET A 135 2.49 1.13 -0.50
CA MET A 135 3.14 2.35 -0.96
C MET A 135 3.03 2.44 -2.48
N ARG A 136 2.54 3.57 -2.94
CA ARG A 136 2.53 3.93 -4.36
C ARG A 136 3.57 5.01 -4.62
N GLY A 137 4.00 5.13 -5.84
CA GLY A 137 4.77 6.25 -6.29
C GLY A 137 6.18 5.91 -6.74
N PRO A 138 6.67 6.71 -7.68
CA PRO A 138 7.82 6.40 -8.51
C PRO A 138 9.15 6.89 -7.91
N TRP A 139 9.15 7.53 -6.76
CA TRP A 139 10.28 8.35 -6.36
C TRP A 139 11.18 7.64 -5.36
N GLY A 140 12.32 7.31 -5.85
CA GLY A 140 13.41 6.69 -5.14
C GLY A 140 13.83 5.38 -5.76
N HIS A 141 15.09 5.05 -5.66
CA HIS A 141 15.59 3.74 -5.99
C HIS A 141 14.79 2.69 -5.21
N TRP A 142 14.47 1.60 -5.85
CA TRP A 142 13.58 0.56 -5.37
C TRP A 142 13.87 0.11 -3.93
N SER A 143 15.14 0.04 -3.55
CA SER A 143 15.60 -0.39 -2.22
C SER A 143 15.83 0.75 -1.23
N GLU A 144 16.00 1.99 -1.68
CA GLU A 144 16.43 3.12 -0.85
C GLU A 144 15.37 4.21 -0.71
N GLY A 145 14.21 4.01 -1.33
CA GLY A 145 13.11 4.98 -1.32
C GLY A 145 12.25 4.92 -0.05
N ILE A 146 11.17 5.68 -0.08
CA ILE A 146 10.13 5.67 0.94
C ILE A 146 9.59 4.23 1.09
N ARG A 147 9.50 3.73 2.32
CA ARG A 147 9.14 2.35 2.61
C ARG A 147 8.47 2.19 3.97
N PHE A 148 7.75 1.08 4.17
CA PHE A 148 7.30 0.69 5.50
C PHE A 148 8.49 0.22 6.34
N LEU A 149 8.47 0.60 7.63
CA LEU A 149 9.35 0.06 8.67
C LEU A 149 8.57 -0.85 9.62
N SER A 150 7.36 -0.46 9.98
CA SER A 150 6.47 -1.19 10.87
C SER A 150 5.04 -1.13 10.30
N PRO A 151 4.26 -2.23 10.40
CA PRO A 151 4.75 -3.59 10.72
C PRO A 151 5.81 -4.04 9.71
N SER A 152 6.49 -5.13 10.00
CA SER A 152 7.53 -5.66 9.11
C SER A 152 6.99 -5.81 7.70
N PRO A 153 7.66 -5.25 6.68
CA PRO A 153 7.19 -5.34 5.32
C PRO A 153 7.04 -6.78 4.85
N SER A 154 6.00 -7.01 4.04
CA SER A 154 5.72 -8.31 3.45
C SER A 154 5.93 -8.28 1.94
N ASN A 155 6.52 -9.35 1.41
CA ASN A 155 6.62 -9.54 -0.04
C ASN A 155 5.33 -10.13 -0.63
N GLN A 156 4.44 -10.67 0.20
CA GLN A 156 3.12 -11.14 -0.22
C GLN A 156 2.20 -9.97 -0.57
N TYR A 157 1.10 -10.25 -1.27
CA TYR A 157 0.09 -9.26 -1.65
C TYR A 157 0.64 -8.10 -2.50
N THR A 158 1.74 -8.34 -3.21
CA THR A 158 2.46 -7.33 -4.01
C THR A 158 2.18 -7.44 -5.51
N THR A 159 1.22 -8.27 -5.92
CA THR A 159 0.75 -8.31 -7.31
C THR A 159 0.13 -6.97 -7.68
N CYS A 160 0.68 -6.34 -8.72
CA CYS A 160 0.25 -5.03 -9.18
C CYS A 160 -0.97 -5.11 -10.10
N PHE A 161 -1.76 -4.02 -10.13
CA PHE A 161 -2.77 -3.85 -11.18
C PHE A 161 -2.09 -3.82 -12.57
N PRO A 162 -2.67 -4.45 -13.60
CA PRO A 162 -3.96 -5.14 -13.62
C PRO A 162 -3.92 -6.64 -13.26
N GLY A 163 -2.80 -7.19 -12.77
CA GLY A 163 -2.65 -8.60 -12.36
C GLY A 163 -3.57 -9.03 -11.20
N THR A 164 -4.24 -8.08 -10.54
CA THR A 164 -5.28 -8.36 -9.55
C THR A 164 -6.68 -8.58 -10.15
N SER A 165 -6.81 -8.60 -11.47
CA SER A 165 -8.07 -8.90 -12.17
C SER A 165 -8.46 -10.36 -11.99
N ASP A 166 -9.77 -10.63 -11.89
CA ASP A 166 -10.32 -11.99 -11.80
C ASP A 166 -10.17 -12.79 -13.11
N TRP A 167 -9.95 -12.08 -14.21
CA TRP A 167 -9.97 -12.58 -15.59
C TRP A 167 -8.60 -12.55 -16.26
N ALA A 168 -7.54 -12.54 -15.47
CA ALA A 168 -6.19 -12.48 -15.99
C ALA A 168 -5.37 -13.71 -15.56
N ILE A 169 -4.56 -14.22 -16.49
CA ILE A 169 -3.46 -15.12 -16.16
C ILE A 169 -2.28 -14.25 -15.76
N VAL A 170 -1.88 -14.32 -14.50
CA VAL A 170 -0.77 -13.53 -13.97
C VAL A 170 0.53 -14.29 -14.13
N VAL A 171 1.52 -13.67 -14.75
CA VAL A 171 2.85 -14.24 -14.97
C VAL A 171 3.86 -13.57 -14.06
N ALA A 172 4.54 -14.35 -13.24
CA ALA A 172 5.66 -13.90 -12.43
C ALA A 172 6.99 -14.14 -13.16
N GLY A 173 7.97 -13.28 -12.89
CA GLY A 173 9.34 -13.51 -13.35
C GLY A 173 10.04 -14.54 -12.47
N TYR A 174 10.87 -15.36 -13.06
CA TYR A 174 11.82 -16.18 -12.34
C TYR A 174 13.19 -16.08 -13.00
N GLN A 175 14.23 -16.39 -12.25
CA GLN A 175 15.60 -16.40 -12.74
C GLN A 175 16.13 -17.82 -12.70
N SER A 176 16.69 -18.25 -13.83
CA SER A 176 17.40 -19.53 -13.90
C SER A 176 18.66 -19.35 -14.72
N PRO A 177 19.82 -19.36 -14.10
CA PRO A 177 21.09 -19.25 -14.84
C PRO A 177 21.37 -20.47 -15.70
N ASP A 178 20.87 -21.63 -15.37
CA ASP A 178 21.19 -22.90 -16.02
C ASP A 178 19.99 -23.81 -16.31
N TRP A 179 18.76 -23.35 -16.10
CA TRP A 179 17.50 -24.09 -16.25
C TRP A 179 17.37 -25.32 -15.34
N SER A 180 18.41 -25.67 -14.58
CA SER A 180 18.42 -26.85 -13.70
C SER A 180 17.77 -26.57 -12.35
N ALA A 181 17.80 -25.31 -11.91
CA ALA A 181 17.27 -24.86 -10.64
C ALA A 181 16.61 -23.46 -10.79
N PRO A 182 15.44 -23.38 -11.43
CA PRO A 182 14.73 -22.12 -11.52
C PRO A 182 14.34 -21.64 -10.14
N PHE A 183 14.63 -20.38 -9.83
CA PHE A 183 14.17 -19.74 -8.59
C PHE A 183 13.39 -18.47 -8.89
N TYR A 184 12.48 -18.19 -8.01
CA TYR A 184 11.60 -17.05 -8.11
C TYR A 184 12.39 -15.73 -8.17
N TYR A 185 12.07 -14.87 -9.13
CA TYR A 185 12.73 -13.57 -9.21
C TYR A 185 12.25 -12.68 -8.06
N PRO A 186 13.16 -12.23 -7.16
CA PRO A 186 12.76 -11.61 -5.89
C PRO A 186 11.93 -10.34 -6.03
N TYR A 187 12.03 -9.67 -7.17
CA TYR A 187 11.24 -8.45 -7.43
C TYR A 187 9.85 -8.73 -8.01
N SER A 188 9.54 -9.95 -8.42
CA SER A 188 8.21 -10.25 -8.92
C SER A 188 7.15 -10.05 -7.85
N GLY A 189 6.03 -9.44 -8.24
CA GLY A 189 4.87 -9.32 -7.36
C GLY A 189 4.36 -10.70 -6.95
N GLN A 190 3.99 -10.85 -5.70
CA GLN A 190 3.55 -12.09 -5.09
C GLN A 190 2.09 -11.98 -4.66
N GLY A 191 1.31 -13.04 -4.94
CA GLY A 191 -0.03 -13.18 -4.37
C GLY A 191 0.00 -13.62 -2.91
N PRO A 192 -1.13 -13.98 -2.34
CA PRO A 192 -2.47 -13.86 -2.92
C PRO A 192 -2.98 -12.42 -2.96
N ARG A 193 -4.24 -12.23 -3.38
CA ARG A 193 -5.00 -11.01 -3.14
C ARG A 193 -5.55 -11.03 -1.71
N ILE A 194 -5.89 -9.86 -1.15
CA ILE A 194 -6.41 -9.75 0.22
C ILE A 194 -7.73 -10.50 0.43
N ASP A 195 -8.51 -10.74 -0.62
CA ASP A 195 -9.74 -11.52 -0.58
C ASP A 195 -9.50 -13.04 -0.64
N GLY A 196 -8.25 -13.47 -0.53
CA GLY A 196 -7.85 -14.88 -0.53
C GLY A 196 -7.86 -15.55 -1.90
N HIS A 197 -8.31 -14.88 -2.96
CA HIS A 197 -8.21 -15.41 -4.30
C HIS A 197 -6.74 -15.51 -4.73
N ARG A 198 -6.35 -16.70 -5.19
CA ARG A 198 -4.99 -16.90 -5.68
C ARG A 198 -4.84 -16.22 -7.04
N THR A 199 -3.85 -15.36 -7.13
CA THR A 199 -3.25 -15.03 -8.42
C THR A 199 -2.29 -16.17 -8.74
N VAL A 200 -2.60 -16.90 -9.78
CA VAL A 200 -1.79 -18.05 -10.23
C VAL A 200 -0.49 -17.56 -10.83
#